data_d19c4058c402c888d45c1035ebc2c1e1
#
_entry.id   d19c4058c402c888d45c1035ebc2c1e1
#
_cell.length_a   1.000
_cell.length_b   1.000
_cell.length_c   1.000
_cell.angle_alpha   90.00
_cell.angle_beta   90.00
_cell.angle_gamma   90.00
#
_symmetry.space_group_name_H-M   'P 1'
#
loop_
_entity.id
_entity.type
_entity.pdbx_description
1 polymer ?
#
loop_
_entity_poly.entity_id
_entity_poly.type
_entity_poly.pdbx_seq_one_letter_code
_entity_poly.pdbx_strand_id
1 'polypeptide(L)'
;MAPSYYNTSDLEKLQNAYTELFGESEYIAHEISSEFVHTDVSIHDDKEKEVICATLGMGSRKMNAPIDFRCELVMVSNNTTDFEKMNIVSMLVQMSKFPFQNNTWFFIGHTYQAPTWFYEKYGYYAFIFSM
;
A
#
# COMPACT_ATOMS: atom_id res chain seq x y z
N MET A 1 19.70 5.20 0.97
CA MET A 1 19.12 6.00 -0.12
C MET A 1 17.99 6.86 0.46
N ALA A 2 17.92 8.10 0.04
CA ALA A 2 16.87 9.01 0.53
C ALA A 2 15.49 8.57 0.04
N PRO A 3 14.44 8.67 0.87
CA PRO A 3 13.07 8.40 0.42
C PRO A 3 12.63 9.36 -0.68
N SER A 4 11.74 8.90 -1.54
CA SER A 4 11.10 9.72 -2.56
C SER A 4 9.72 10.17 -2.08
N TYR A 5 9.28 11.33 -2.53
CA TYR A 5 8.00 11.91 -2.15
C TYR A 5 7.29 12.44 -3.39
N TYR A 6 5.96 12.32 -3.39
CA TYR A 6 5.14 13.09 -4.31
C TYR A 6 5.16 14.56 -3.90
N ASN A 7 4.94 15.45 -4.87
CA ASN A 7 4.62 16.84 -4.54
C ASN A 7 3.16 16.93 -4.04
N THR A 8 2.80 18.09 -3.49
CA THR A 8 1.45 18.31 -2.93
C THR A 8 0.35 18.08 -3.98
N SER A 9 0.56 18.52 -5.21
CA SER A 9 -0.43 18.35 -6.28
C SER A 9 -0.66 16.88 -6.62
N ASP A 10 0.39 16.07 -6.66
CA ASP A 10 0.29 14.65 -6.93
C ASP A 10 -0.49 13.94 -5.83
N LEU A 11 -0.21 14.27 -4.56
CA LEU A 11 -0.93 13.70 -3.42
C LEU A 11 -2.41 14.06 -3.44
N GLU A 12 -2.74 15.31 -3.74
CA GLU A 12 -4.14 15.74 -3.84
C GLU A 12 -4.89 14.99 -4.92
N LYS A 13 -4.29 14.82 -6.08
CA LYS A 13 -4.90 14.06 -7.18
C LYS A 13 -5.15 12.61 -6.79
N LEU A 14 -4.19 12.00 -6.14
CA LEU A 14 -4.32 10.60 -5.71
C LEU A 14 -5.37 10.45 -4.62
N GLN A 15 -5.39 11.33 -3.63
CA GLN A 15 -6.39 11.33 -2.57
C GLN A 15 -7.80 11.55 -3.14
N ASN A 16 -7.95 12.46 -4.08
CA ASN A 16 -9.24 12.69 -4.74
C ASN A 16 -9.70 11.46 -5.52
N ALA A 17 -8.80 10.79 -6.22
CA ALA A 17 -9.11 9.55 -6.92
C ALA A 17 -9.56 8.46 -5.95
N TYR A 18 -8.91 8.32 -4.80
CA TYR A 18 -9.30 7.35 -3.79
C TYR A 18 -10.67 7.68 -3.18
N THR A 19 -10.96 8.96 -2.94
CA THR A 19 -12.27 9.38 -2.44
C THR A 19 -13.37 9.02 -3.44
N GLU A 20 -13.13 9.22 -4.73
CA GLU A 20 -14.08 8.84 -5.77
C GLU A 20 -14.31 7.33 -5.83
N LEU A 21 -13.25 6.54 -5.72
CA LEU A 21 -13.31 5.08 -5.88
C LEU A 21 -13.80 4.38 -4.62
N PHE A 22 -13.40 4.84 -3.45
CA PHE A 22 -13.56 4.12 -2.19
C PHE A 22 -14.38 4.85 -1.15
N GLY A 23 -14.79 6.09 -1.41
CA GLY A 23 -15.44 6.96 -0.43
C GLY A 23 -14.43 7.72 0.42
N GLU A 24 -14.93 8.51 1.35
CA GLU A 24 -14.08 9.30 2.25
C GLU A 24 -13.18 8.41 3.08
N SER A 25 -11.96 8.86 3.31
CA SER A 25 -11.05 8.15 4.21
C SER A 25 -11.46 8.37 5.66
N GLU A 26 -11.39 7.31 6.46
CA GLU A 26 -11.58 7.41 7.90
C GLU A 26 -10.40 8.15 8.53
N TYR A 27 -9.21 7.79 8.12
CA TYR A 27 -7.97 8.47 8.50
C TYR A 27 -6.84 8.06 7.55
N ILE A 28 -5.73 8.78 7.65
CA ILE A 28 -4.50 8.45 6.93
C ILE A 28 -3.43 8.10 7.96
N ALA A 29 -2.89 6.89 7.86
CA ALA A 29 -1.77 6.47 8.69
C ALA A 29 -0.48 6.96 8.05
N HIS A 30 0.26 7.82 8.78
CA HIS A 30 1.49 8.41 8.30
C HIS A 30 2.70 7.60 8.73
N GLU A 31 3.61 7.35 7.79
CA GLU A 31 4.88 6.69 8.07
C GLU A 31 5.80 7.68 8.79
N ILE A 32 6.34 7.24 9.94
CA ILE A 32 7.18 8.12 10.76
C ILE A 32 8.63 8.15 10.26
N SER A 33 9.16 6.97 9.92
CA SER A 33 10.54 6.82 9.47
C SER A 33 10.54 6.06 8.15
N SER A 34 10.96 6.74 7.08
CA SER A 34 10.84 6.21 5.73
C SER A 34 12.18 5.76 5.18
N GLU A 35 12.18 4.60 4.51
CA GLU A 35 13.31 4.10 3.72
C GLU A 35 12.85 3.90 2.29
N PHE A 36 13.71 4.18 1.32
CA PHE A 36 13.49 4.01 -0.12
C PHE A 36 12.40 4.92 -0.69
N VAL A 37 11.25 4.96 -0.09
CA VAL A 37 10.08 5.75 -0.51
C VAL A 37 9.23 6.02 0.73
N HIS A 38 8.63 7.20 0.81
CA HIS A 38 7.67 7.50 1.88
C HIS A 38 6.31 6.95 1.51
N THR A 39 5.73 6.12 2.36
CA THR A 39 4.45 5.48 2.11
C THR A 39 3.51 5.70 3.28
N ASP A 40 2.50 6.51 3.07
CA ASP A 40 1.35 6.61 3.97
C ASP A 40 0.26 5.65 3.49
N VAL A 41 -0.74 5.39 4.30
CA VAL A 41 -1.86 4.52 3.95
C VAL A 41 -3.17 5.21 4.30
N SER A 42 -4.03 5.33 3.31
CA SER A 42 -5.39 5.85 3.45
C SER A 42 -6.33 4.70 3.77
N ILE A 43 -7.12 4.84 4.83
CA ILE A 43 -8.05 3.80 5.29
C ILE A 43 -9.48 4.25 5.01
N HIS A 44 -10.22 3.44 4.24
CA HIS A 44 -11.60 3.69 3.86
C HIS A 44 -12.45 2.56 4.43
N ASP A 45 -13.22 2.85 5.45
CA ASP A 45 -14.06 1.88 6.16
C ASP A 45 -15.53 2.27 6.00
N ASP A 46 -16.28 1.46 5.25
CA ASP A 46 -17.70 1.73 5.06
C ASP A 46 -18.58 1.24 6.24
N LYS A 47 -17.95 0.64 7.26
CA LYS A 47 -18.59 0.15 8.49
C LYS A 47 -19.50 -1.06 8.29
N GLU A 48 -19.94 -1.34 7.08
CA GLU A 48 -20.92 -2.39 6.82
C GLU A 48 -20.33 -3.62 6.14
N LYS A 49 -19.42 -3.41 5.18
CA LYS A 49 -18.96 -4.50 4.32
C LYS A 49 -17.47 -4.72 4.39
N GLU A 50 -16.70 -3.71 4.05
CA GLU A 50 -15.27 -3.91 3.82
C GLU A 50 -14.45 -2.70 4.23
N VAL A 51 -13.18 -2.96 4.46
CA VAL A 51 -12.16 -1.96 4.71
C VAL A 51 -11.22 -1.97 3.51
N ILE A 52 -10.96 -0.79 2.96
CA ILE A 52 -10.02 -0.61 1.87
C ILE A 52 -8.86 0.21 2.39
N CYS A 53 -7.65 -0.33 2.27
CA CYS A 53 -6.43 0.36 2.62
C CYS A 53 -5.61 0.57 1.36
N ALA A 54 -5.23 1.83 1.09
CA ALA A 54 -4.55 2.20 -0.14
C ALA A 54 -3.31 3.03 0.18
N THR A 55 -2.18 2.66 -0.43
CA THR A 55 -0.93 3.38 -0.19
C THR A 55 -0.94 4.75 -0.87
N LEU A 56 -0.21 5.69 -0.25
CA LEU A 56 -0.01 7.04 -0.75
C LEU A 56 1.49 7.32 -0.72
N GLY A 57 2.13 7.27 -1.87
CA GLY A 57 3.54 7.63 -1.96
C GLY A 57 4.45 6.59 -2.59
N MET A 58 4.07 5.31 -2.61
CA MET A 58 4.91 4.28 -3.25
C MET A 58 5.21 4.63 -4.71
N GLY A 59 4.22 5.14 -5.42
CA GLY A 59 4.35 5.52 -6.82
C GLY A 59 5.16 6.79 -7.07
N SER A 60 5.66 7.45 -6.02
CA SER A 60 6.54 8.62 -6.17
C SER A 60 7.90 8.25 -6.75
N ARG A 61 8.23 6.97 -6.72
CA ARG A 61 9.50 6.43 -7.21
C ARG A 61 9.23 5.32 -8.22
N LYS A 62 9.93 5.34 -9.35
CA LYS A 62 9.80 4.26 -10.33
C LYS A 62 10.53 3.01 -9.84
N MET A 63 9.91 1.85 -10.10
CA MET A 63 10.53 0.56 -9.84
C MET A 63 11.54 0.22 -10.93
N ASN A 64 12.41 -0.75 -10.67
CA ASN A 64 13.37 -1.23 -11.66
C ASN A 64 12.67 -2.16 -12.65
N ALA A 65 11.99 -1.58 -13.62
CA ALA A 65 11.24 -2.25 -14.66
C ALA A 65 11.78 -1.86 -16.04
N PRO A 66 11.46 -2.64 -17.11
CA PRO A 66 11.90 -2.29 -18.46
C PRO A 66 11.40 -0.93 -18.96
N ILE A 67 10.31 -0.43 -18.38
CA ILE A 67 9.75 0.89 -18.67
C ILE A 67 9.58 1.66 -17.36
N ASP A 68 9.30 2.97 -17.45
CA ASP A 68 8.95 3.75 -16.26
C ASP A 68 7.62 3.22 -15.72
N PHE A 69 7.68 2.45 -14.64
CA PHE A 69 6.52 1.82 -14.05
C PHE A 69 6.44 2.17 -12.57
N ARG A 70 5.29 2.69 -12.19
CA ARG A 70 4.98 3.13 -10.83
C ARG A 70 3.64 2.56 -10.42
N CYS A 71 3.47 2.27 -9.15
CA CYS A 71 2.18 1.80 -8.65
C CYS A 71 1.96 2.21 -7.21
N GLU A 72 0.70 2.17 -6.81
CA GLU A 72 0.28 2.15 -5.42
C GLU A 72 -0.35 0.79 -5.14
N LEU A 73 -0.43 0.42 -3.88
CA LEU A 73 -1.01 -0.85 -3.47
C LEU A 73 -2.35 -0.61 -2.79
N VAL A 74 -3.30 -1.48 -3.07
CA VAL A 74 -4.63 -1.45 -2.45
C VAL A 74 -4.91 -2.83 -1.89
N MET A 75 -5.38 -2.90 -0.65
CA MET A 75 -5.82 -4.13 -0.03
C MET A 75 -7.24 -3.95 0.47
N VAL A 76 -8.10 -4.90 0.11
CA VAL A 76 -9.50 -4.93 0.53
C VAL A 76 -9.68 -6.09 1.49
N SER A 77 -10.30 -5.84 2.64
CA SER A 77 -10.61 -6.87 3.61
C SER A 77 -12.03 -6.72 4.10
N ASN A 78 -12.55 -7.77 4.73
CA ASN A 78 -13.83 -7.68 5.40
C ASN A 78 -13.71 -6.72 6.59
N ASN A 79 -14.86 -6.28 7.11
CA ASN A 79 -14.91 -5.38 8.27
C ASN A 79 -14.03 -5.92 9.40
N THR A 80 -13.07 -5.11 9.85
CA THR A 80 -12.03 -5.53 10.77
C THR A 80 -11.94 -4.60 11.97
N THR A 81 -11.28 -5.07 13.02
CA THR A 81 -10.96 -4.26 14.20
C THR A 81 -9.87 -3.23 13.87
N ASP A 82 -9.75 -2.20 14.71
CA ASP A 82 -8.68 -1.21 14.56
C ASP A 82 -7.29 -1.84 14.62
N PHE A 83 -7.13 -2.84 15.48
CA PHE A 83 -5.86 -3.58 15.59
C PHE A 83 -5.51 -4.29 14.26
N GLU A 84 -6.49 -4.91 13.64
CA GLU A 84 -6.30 -5.59 12.35
C GLU A 84 -6.03 -4.61 11.22
N LYS A 85 -6.69 -3.43 11.23
CA LYS A 85 -6.38 -2.36 10.28
C LYS A 85 -4.91 -1.95 10.36
N MET A 86 -4.37 -1.81 11.56
CA MET A 86 -2.96 -1.44 11.73
C MET A 86 -2.01 -2.53 11.24
N ASN A 87 -2.39 -3.80 11.35
CA ASN A 87 -1.62 -4.90 10.77
C ASN A 87 -1.60 -4.83 9.24
N ILE A 88 -2.74 -4.51 8.62
CA ILE A 88 -2.83 -4.33 7.17
C ILE A 88 -1.98 -3.15 6.72
N VAL A 89 -2.03 -2.04 7.45
CA VAL A 89 -1.19 -0.86 7.18
C VAL A 89 0.28 -1.25 7.21
N SER A 90 0.72 -1.95 8.25
CA SER A 90 2.11 -2.40 8.39
C SER A 90 2.53 -3.30 7.23
N MET A 91 1.65 -4.20 6.80
CA MET A 91 1.89 -5.07 5.66
C MET A 91 2.07 -4.27 4.37
N LEU A 92 1.18 -3.32 4.11
CA LEU A 92 1.25 -2.50 2.90
C LEU A 92 2.51 -1.64 2.87
N VAL A 93 2.86 -1.03 3.99
CA VAL A 93 4.09 -0.23 4.08
C VAL A 93 5.31 -1.10 3.82
N GLN A 94 5.38 -2.28 4.43
CA GLN A 94 6.48 -3.22 4.22
C GLN A 94 6.56 -3.67 2.76
N MET A 95 5.43 -4.04 2.18
CA MET A 95 5.34 -4.48 0.78
C MET A 95 5.76 -3.35 -0.18
N SER A 96 5.45 -2.10 0.14
CA SER A 96 5.79 -0.95 -0.70
C SER A 96 7.30 -0.74 -0.85
N LYS A 97 8.09 -1.25 0.09
CA LYS A 97 9.56 -1.13 0.06
C LYS A 97 10.22 -2.23 -0.77
N PHE A 98 9.55 -3.36 -0.94
CA PHE A 98 10.13 -4.56 -1.51
C PHE A 98 10.75 -4.34 -2.90
N PRO A 99 10.08 -3.69 -3.87
CA PRO A 99 10.69 -3.49 -5.18
C PRO A 99 11.98 -2.68 -5.12
N PHE A 100 12.05 -1.70 -4.22
CA PHE A 100 13.20 -0.81 -4.10
C PHE A 100 14.35 -1.47 -3.33
N GLN A 101 14.03 -2.27 -2.31
CA GLN A 101 15.03 -3.05 -1.57
C GLN A 101 15.67 -4.12 -2.45
N ASN A 102 14.92 -4.73 -3.34
CA ASN A 102 15.33 -5.89 -4.13
C ASN A 102 15.58 -5.56 -5.60
N ASN A 103 15.55 -4.28 -5.95
CA ASN A 103 15.85 -3.79 -7.30
C ASN A 103 15.00 -4.51 -8.36
N THR A 104 13.70 -4.58 -8.14
CA THR A 104 12.73 -5.28 -8.99
C THR A 104 11.47 -4.46 -9.17
N TRP A 105 10.39 -5.07 -9.68
CA TRP A 105 9.11 -4.40 -9.83
C TRP A 105 7.96 -5.37 -9.58
N PHE A 106 6.79 -4.80 -9.28
CA PHE A 106 5.53 -5.53 -9.20
C PHE A 106 4.75 -5.35 -10.49
N PHE A 107 4.12 -6.42 -10.96
CA PHE A 107 3.22 -6.39 -12.10
C PHE A 107 2.15 -7.47 -11.94
N ILE A 108 1.15 -7.44 -12.82
CA ILE A 108 0.07 -8.43 -12.81
C ILE A 108 0.66 -9.83 -12.89
N GLY A 109 0.20 -10.73 -12.02
CA GLY A 109 0.67 -12.11 -11.96
C GLY A 109 1.93 -12.34 -11.14
N HIS A 110 2.63 -11.28 -10.74
CA HIS A 110 3.74 -11.42 -9.80
C HIS A 110 3.21 -11.79 -8.41
N THR A 111 4.01 -12.51 -7.65
CA THR A 111 3.66 -12.88 -6.27
C THR A 111 4.60 -12.23 -5.28
N TYR A 112 4.10 -11.98 -4.09
CA TYR A 112 4.87 -11.49 -2.94
C TYR A 112 4.63 -12.44 -1.78
N GLN A 113 5.70 -13.03 -1.26
CA GLN A 113 5.60 -13.96 -0.13
C GLN A 113 5.31 -13.16 1.15
N ALA A 114 4.26 -13.54 1.86
CA ALA A 114 3.89 -12.89 3.10
C ALA A 114 4.99 -13.07 4.15
N PRO A 115 5.30 -12.04 4.95
CA PRO A 115 6.19 -12.20 6.09
C PRO A 115 5.64 -13.23 7.08
N THR A 116 6.55 -13.89 7.79
CA THR A 116 6.18 -14.96 8.75
C THR A 116 5.12 -14.52 9.75
N TRP A 117 5.24 -13.30 10.29
CA TRP A 117 4.29 -12.78 11.27
C TRP A 117 2.87 -12.66 10.71
N PHE A 118 2.74 -12.29 9.43
CA PHE A 118 1.44 -12.17 8.78
C PHE A 118 0.86 -13.54 8.47
N TYR A 119 1.67 -14.44 7.92
CA TYR A 119 1.26 -15.81 7.62
C TYR A 119 0.79 -16.55 8.88
N GLU A 120 1.53 -16.46 9.96
CA GLU A 120 1.19 -17.13 11.20
C GLU A 120 -0.14 -16.62 11.79
N LYS A 121 -0.41 -15.33 11.63
CA LYS A 121 -1.62 -14.72 12.20
C LYS A 121 -2.85 -14.93 11.32
N TYR A 122 -2.72 -14.79 10.02
CA TYR A 122 -3.86 -14.74 9.10
C TYR A 122 -3.95 -15.94 8.17
N GLY A 123 -2.93 -16.77 8.09
CA GLY A 123 -2.92 -17.95 7.24
C GLY A 123 -2.66 -17.71 5.77
N TYR A 124 -2.47 -16.47 5.34
CA TYR A 124 -2.14 -16.15 3.96
C TYR A 124 -0.64 -16.24 3.74
N TYR A 125 -0.22 -17.11 2.82
CA TYR A 125 1.19 -17.37 2.55
C TYR A 125 1.80 -16.38 1.57
N ALA A 126 1.03 -15.97 0.55
CA ALA A 126 1.52 -15.10 -0.50
C ALA A 126 0.39 -14.26 -1.09
N PHE A 127 0.76 -13.16 -1.73
CA PHE A 127 -0.16 -12.28 -2.43
C PHE A 127 0.11 -12.37 -3.93
N ILE A 128 -0.94 -12.30 -4.73
CA ILE A 128 -0.85 -12.25 -6.19
C ILE A 128 -1.37 -10.89 -6.63
N PHE A 129 -0.58 -10.19 -7.44
CA PHE A 129 -0.98 -8.87 -7.94
C PHE A 129 -1.91 -9.02 -9.13
N SER A 130 -3.02 -8.28 -9.10
CA SER A 130 -4.02 -8.28 -10.16
C SER A 130 -4.49 -6.86 -10.46
N MET A 131 -5.17 -6.70 -11.56
CA MET A 131 -5.80 -5.42 -11.88
C MET A 131 -7.15 -5.28 -11.18
#